data_492cb40767cefe4c0f999ae8f74e5ed1
#
_entry.id   492cb40767cefe4c0f999ae8f74e5ed1
#
_cell.length_a   1.000
_cell.length_b   1.000
_cell.length_c   1.000
_cell.angle_alpha   90.00
_cell.angle_beta   90.00
_cell.angle_gamma   90.00
#
_symmetry.space_group_name_H-M   'P 1'
#
loop_
_entity.id
_entity.type
_entity.pdbx_description
1 polymer ?
#
loop_
_entity_poly.entity_id
_entity_poly.type
_entity_poly.pdbx_seq_one_letter_code
_entity_poly.pdbx_strand_id
1 'polypeptide(L)'
;MKPRYLGQNNSLSGKFLLDRMLRQEGRKDFNKYKSYGLDIWNAYEFSYLLGGKPKIVVLEISIPSNSKYTVESKSMKLFLNSFFNKSYIKQSDVINILKEEISKKCNSDVKIVAKNSFENFDINIFTNKSGLLIYKGFRSICPVTSQPDWGNIYIYSSTDNLNKKDISDFLFSLRNHGGFHENCIEKIFLYIKETFSVDHL
;
A
#
# COMPACT_ATOMS: atom_id res chain seq x y z
N MET A 1 8.81 5.32 15.04
CA MET A 1 7.90 6.43 15.47
C MET A 1 6.52 5.84 15.70
N LYS A 2 5.89 6.06 16.87
CA LYS A 2 4.54 5.53 17.11
C LYS A 2 3.50 6.33 16.30
N PRO A 3 2.53 5.66 15.65
CA PRO A 3 1.45 6.33 14.92
C PRO A 3 0.61 7.20 15.86
N ARG A 4 0.30 8.42 15.42
CA ARG A 4 -0.36 9.44 16.27
C ARG A 4 -1.83 9.14 16.54
N TYR A 5 -2.54 8.57 15.57
CA TYR A 5 -3.99 8.40 15.61
C TYR A 5 -4.44 6.94 15.86
N LEU A 6 -3.52 5.99 15.74
CA LEU A 6 -3.86 4.58 15.91
C LEU A 6 -4.19 4.26 17.37
N GLY A 7 -5.32 3.57 17.59
CA GLY A 7 -5.83 3.24 18.93
C GLY A 7 -6.54 4.38 19.66
N GLN A 8 -6.77 5.53 19.01
CA GLN A 8 -7.51 6.66 19.59
C GLN A 8 -8.88 6.83 18.91
N ASN A 9 -9.89 7.23 19.69
CA ASN A 9 -11.17 7.69 19.17
C ASN A 9 -11.04 9.17 18.80
N ASN A 10 -10.91 9.45 17.50
CA ASN A 10 -10.83 10.81 17.02
C ASN A 10 -12.20 11.23 16.45
N SER A 11 -12.70 12.41 16.87
CA SER A 11 -13.87 12.99 16.23
C SER A 11 -13.53 13.38 14.77
N LEU A 12 -14.51 13.28 13.87
CA LEU A 12 -14.36 13.68 12.47
C LEU A 12 -14.26 15.20 12.27
N SER A 13 -14.41 15.98 13.36
CA SER A 13 -14.28 17.43 13.35
C SER A 13 -12.86 17.82 13.72
N GLY A 14 -12.05 18.18 12.73
CA GLY A 14 -10.69 18.68 12.95
C GLY A 14 -9.80 18.60 11.72
N LYS A 15 -8.67 19.29 11.76
CA LYS A 15 -7.64 19.23 10.73
C LYS A 15 -6.77 18.01 10.99
N PHE A 16 -7.08 16.89 10.35
CA PHE A 16 -6.28 15.69 10.45
C PHE A 16 -4.96 15.88 9.69
N LEU A 17 -3.88 15.56 10.35
CA LEU A 17 -2.55 15.55 9.75
C LEU A 17 -2.19 14.10 9.40
N LEU A 18 -1.71 13.90 8.17
CA LEU A 18 -1.13 12.64 7.77
C LEU A 18 0.09 12.31 8.64
N ASP A 19 0.11 11.13 9.22
CA ASP A 19 1.28 10.58 9.89
C ASP A 19 2.15 9.82 8.88
N ARG A 20 3.45 10.09 8.93
CA ARG A 20 4.43 9.43 8.08
C ARG A 20 5.20 8.38 8.86
N MET A 21 5.47 7.26 8.20
CA MET A 21 6.29 6.16 8.71
C MET A 21 7.59 6.11 7.94
N LEU A 22 8.73 6.08 8.65
CA LEU A 22 10.03 5.96 8.01
C LEU A 22 10.21 4.53 7.48
N ARG A 23 10.36 4.37 6.15
CA ARG A 23 10.52 3.03 5.55
C ARG A 23 11.77 2.31 6.04
N GLN A 24 12.82 3.04 6.37
CA GLN A 24 14.06 2.47 6.90
C GLN A 24 13.85 1.68 8.21
N GLU A 25 12.85 2.07 9.02
CA GLU A 25 12.55 1.33 10.26
C GLU A 25 12.08 -0.10 10.00
N GLY A 26 11.34 -0.32 8.89
CA GLY A 26 10.89 -1.66 8.46
C GLY A 26 11.90 -2.42 7.62
N ARG A 27 13.02 -1.78 7.22
CA ARG A 27 14.05 -2.32 6.32
C ARG A 27 15.36 -2.63 7.02
N LYS A 28 15.38 -2.73 8.34
CA LYS A 28 16.61 -2.91 9.13
C LYS A 28 17.41 -4.13 8.71
N ASP A 29 16.71 -5.18 8.29
CA ASP A 29 17.31 -6.46 7.91
C ASP A 29 17.86 -6.49 6.47
N PHE A 30 17.63 -5.40 5.68
CA PHE A 30 18.00 -5.36 4.26
C PHE A 30 18.45 -3.99 3.76
N ASN A 31 19.37 -3.36 4.45
CA ASN A 31 19.85 -1.99 4.20
C ASN A 31 20.47 -1.73 2.81
N LYS A 32 20.84 -2.76 2.05
CA LYS A 32 21.44 -2.64 0.71
C LYS A 32 20.42 -2.68 -0.43
N TYR A 33 19.15 -2.82 -0.12
CA TYR A 33 18.14 -3.00 -1.12
C TYR A 33 17.73 -1.69 -1.80
N LYS A 34 17.84 -1.66 -3.13
CA LYS A 34 17.17 -0.66 -3.95
C LYS A 34 15.75 -1.12 -4.18
N SER A 35 14.81 -0.45 -3.56
CA SER A 35 13.39 -0.76 -3.68
C SER A 35 12.87 -0.42 -5.09
N TYR A 36 12.28 -1.41 -5.75
CA TYR A 36 11.55 -1.25 -7.00
C TYR A 36 10.09 -1.56 -6.72
N GLY A 37 9.18 -0.69 -7.13
CA GLY A 37 7.76 -0.94 -6.99
C GLY A 37 6.96 0.26 -6.50
N LEU A 38 5.68 0.00 -6.27
CA LEU A 38 4.69 0.97 -5.84
C LEU A 38 3.85 0.38 -4.71
N ASP A 39 3.55 1.18 -3.71
CA ASP A 39 2.40 0.92 -2.83
C ASP A 39 1.17 1.51 -3.50
N ILE A 40 0.20 0.68 -3.83
CA ILE A 40 -1.05 1.11 -4.45
C ILE A 40 -2.16 1.05 -3.40
N TRP A 41 -2.72 2.21 -3.10
CA TRP A 41 -3.82 2.37 -2.14
C TRP A 41 -5.10 2.67 -2.88
N ASN A 42 -6.15 1.90 -2.63
CA ASN A 42 -7.46 2.14 -3.18
C ASN A 42 -8.39 2.71 -2.10
N ALA A 43 -8.81 3.97 -2.29
CA ALA A 43 -9.83 4.59 -1.46
C ALA A 43 -11.17 4.50 -2.19
N TYR A 44 -11.97 3.50 -1.80
CA TYR A 44 -13.19 3.12 -2.52
C TYR A 44 -14.36 4.09 -2.34
N GLU A 45 -14.33 4.91 -1.31
CA GLU A 45 -15.45 5.77 -0.91
C GLU A 45 -15.00 7.21 -0.62
N PHE A 46 -14.01 7.69 -1.39
CA PHE A 46 -13.59 9.07 -1.26
C PHE A 46 -14.70 10.02 -1.67
N SER A 47 -15.13 10.90 -0.77
CA SER A 47 -16.25 11.81 -0.99
C SER A 47 -15.89 13.25 -0.72
N TYR A 48 -16.53 14.13 -1.47
CA TYR A 48 -16.42 15.59 -1.36
C TYR A 48 -17.65 16.25 -2.01
N LEU A 49 -17.77 17.57 -1.97
CA LEU A 49 -18.80 18.30 -2.68
C LEU A 49 -18.25 18.89 -3.98
N LEU A 50 -18.85 18.58 -5.11
CA LEU A 50 -18.53 19.16 -6.42
C LEU A 50 -19.63 20.14 -6.82
N GLY A 51 -19.34 21.44 -6.87
CA GLY A 51 -20.35 22.46 -7.08
C GLY A 51 -21.48 22.41 -6.04
N GLY A 52 -21.14 22.09 -4.79
CA GLY A 52 -22.08 21.96 -3.68
C GLY A 52 -22.88 20.65 -3.63
N LYS A 53 -22.68 19.73 -4.58
CA LYS A 53 -23.37 18.42 -4.62
C LYS A 53 -22.43 17.29 -4.19
N PRO A 54 -22.92 16.30 -3.42
CA PRO A 54 -22.12 15.15 -3.05
C PRO A 54 -21.57 14.40 -4.26
N LYS A 55 -20.27 14.13 -4.24
CA LYS A 55 -19.55 13.32 -5.24
C LYS A 55 -18.76 12.25 -4.52
N ILE A 56 -18.89 11.01 -4.99
CA ILE A 56 -18.10 9.84 -4.52
C ILE A 56 -17.29 9.34 -5.71
N VAL A 57 -16.04 9.05 -5.47
CA VAL A 57 -15.12 8.47 -6.47
C VAL A 57 -14.22 7.43 -5.81
N VAL A 58 -13.70 6.52 -6.61
CA VAL A 58 -12.60 5.64 -6.20
C VAL A 58 -11.28 6.36 -6.50
N LEU A 59 -10.41 6.47 -5.51
CA LEU A 59 -9.05 6.97 -5.75
C LEU A 59 -8.07 5.80 -5.74
N GLU A 60 -7.21 5.77 -6.75
CA GLU A 60 -5.99 4.99 -6.73
C GLU A 60 -4.81 5.93 -6.43
N ILE A 61 -4.11 5.67 -5.33
CA ILE A 61 -2.98 6.45 -4.86
C ILE A 61 -1.73 5.59 -4.96
N SER A 62 -0.79 5.96 -5.81
CA SER A 62 0.45 5.21 -6.03
C SER A 62 1.62 5.95 -5.40
N ILE A 63 2.25 5.32 -4.41
CA ILE A 63 3.41 5.86 -3.68
C ILE A 63 4.63 5.03 -4.08
N PRO A 64 5.71 5.64 -4.61
CA PRO A 64 6.92 4.91 -4.95
C PRO A 64 7.52 4.22 -3.72
N SER A 65 7.89 2.95 -3.85
CA SER A 65 8.49 2.18 -2.75
C SER A 65 9.89 2.70 -2.35
N ASN A 66 10.58 3.44 -3.22
CA ASN A 66 11.83 4.14 -2.92
C ASN A 66 11.61 5.49 -2.19
N SER A 67 10.37 5.90 -1.90
CA SER A 67 10.10 7.08 -1.08
C SER A 67 10.72 6.94 0.32
N LYS A 68 11.15 8.04 0.89
CA LYS A 68 11.73 8.05 2.25
C LYS A 68 10.71 7.60 3.31
N TYR A 69 9.45 7.99 3.12
CA TYR A 69 8.37 7.69 4.05
C TYR A 69 7.19 7.06 3.30
N THR A 70 6.41 6.26 4.00
CA THR A 70 5.03 5.93 3.65
C THR A 70 4.07 6.61 4.62
N VAL A 71 2.77 6.49 4.40
CA VAL A 71 1.73 7.08 5.26
C VAL A 71 1.13 5.99 6.15
N GLU A 72 0.81 6.35 7.40
CA GLU A 72 0.10 5.46 8.31
C GLU A 72 -1.37 5.35 7.89
N SER A 73 -1.91 4.13 7.86
CA SER A 73 -3.20 3.81 7.24
C SER A 73 -4.41 4.48 7.89
N LYS A 74 -4.46 4.57 9.22
CA LYS A 74 -5.57 5.25 9.91
C LYS A 74 -5.53 6.76 9.68
N SER A 75 -4.33 7.36 9.68
CA SER A 75 -4.17 8.77 9.38
C SER A 75 -4.57 9.10 7.94
N MET A 76 -4.26 8.21 6.98
CA MET A 76 -4.70 8.31 5.60
C MET A 76 -6.25 8.30 5.51
N LYS A 77 -6.90 7.34 6.17
CA LYS A 77 -8.37 7.26 6.20
C LYS A 77 -8.99 8.51 6.78
N LEU A 78 -8.49 9.00 7.91
CA LEU A 78 -8.99 10.23 8.54
C LEU A 78 -8.76 11.45 7.66
N PHE A 79 -7.60 11.56 7.02
CA PHE A 79 -7.29 12.65 6.11
C PHE A 79 -8.25 12.64 4.91
N LEU A 80 -8.40 11.53 4.22
CA LEU A 80 -9.32 11.41 3.09
C LEU A 80 -10.77 11.71 3.50
N ASN A 81 -11.21 11.17 4.64
CA ASN A 81 -12.55 11.40 5.13
C ASN A 81 -12.80 12.87 5.53
N SER A 82 -11.76 13.64 5.83
CA SER A 82 -11.91 15.08 6.16
C SER A 82 -12.41 15.94 5.01
N PHE A 83 -12.53 15.39 3.81
CA PHE A 83 -12.98 16.09 2.61
C PHE A 83 -14.49 16.04 2.38
N PHE A 84 -15.23 15.17 3.03
CA PHE A 84 -16.63 14.85 2.73
C PHE A 84 -17.57 16.05 2.64
N ASN A 85 -17.32 17.12 3.40
CA ASN A 85 -18.10 18.36 3.39
C ASN A 85 -17.39 19.55 2.73
N LYS A 86 -16.20 19.36 2.14
CA LYS A 86 -15.48 20.43 1.45
C LYS A 86 -15.96 20.54 0.01
N SER A 87 -16.28 21.75 -0.41
CA SER A 87 -16.77 22.03 -1.76
C SER A 87 -15.66 22.50 -2.69
N TYR A 88 -15.65 21.95 -3.90
CA TYR A 88 -14.72 22.29 -4.98
C TYR A 88 -15.49 22.57 -6.26
N ILE A 89 -14.92 23.41 -7.13
CA ILE A 89 -15.50 23.70 -8.44
C ILE A 89 -15.12 22.62 -9.45
N LYS A 90 -13.88 22.14 -9.38
CA LYS A 90 -13.35 21.10 -10.26
C LYS A 90 -12.79 19.93 -9.46
N GLN A 91 -12.93 18.73 -10.01
CA GLN A 91 -12.32 17.53 -9.44
C GLN A 91 -10.78 17.61 -9.39
N SER A 92 -10.17 18.28 -10.39
CA SER A 92 -8.72 18.50 -10.41
C SER A 92 -8.21 19.21 -9.18
N ASP A 93 -8.98 20.14 -8.61
CA ASP A 93 -8.54 20.97 -7.48
C ASP A 93 -8.36 20.10 -6.23
N VAL A 94 -9.33 19.22 -5.95
CA VAL A 94 -9.22 18.31 -4.80
C VAL A 94 -8.11 17.27 -5.02
N ILE A 95 -7.97 16.74 -6.24
CA ILE A 95 -6.91 15.77 -6.56
C ILE A 95 -5.52 16.41 -6.39
N ASN A 96 -5.32 17.63 -6.84
CA ASN A 96 -4.05 18.34 -6.67
C ASN A 96 -3.70 18.57 -5.20
N ILE A 97 -4.67 18.96 -4.37
CA ILE A 97 -4.47 19.10 -2.92
C ILE A 97 -4.05 17.78 -2.28
N LEU A 98 -4.74 16.69 -2.62
CA LEU A 98 -4.38 15.36 -2.11
C LEU A 98 -2.98 14.97 -2.55
N LYS A 99 -2.65 15.15 -3.83
CA LYS A 99 -1.34 14.85 -4.38
C LYS A 99 -0.24 15.63 -3.66
N GLU A 100 -0.41 16.92 -3.49
CA GLU A 100 0.55 17.79 -2.81
C GLU A 100 0.78 17.37 -1.35
N GLU A 101 -0.28 17.17 -0.59
CA GLU A 101 -0.19 16.84 0.83
C GLU A 101 0.44 15.45 1.05
N ILE A 102 0.07 14.44 0.26
CA ILE A 102 0.61 13.09 0.39
C ILE A 102 2.07 13.05 -0.10
N SER A 103 2.39 13.70 -1.23
CA SER A 103 3.75 13.79 -1.75
C SER A 103 4.71 14.42 -0.76
N LYS A 104 4.28 15.53 -0.12
CA LYS A 104 5.04 16.21 0.93
C LYS A 104 5.32 15.27 2.13
N LYS A 105 4.34 14.46 2.52
CA LYS A 105 4.50 13.51 3.64
C LYS A 105 5.41 12.34 3.29
N CYS A 106 5.27 11.80 2.08
CA CYS A 106 6.12 10.71 1.60
C CYS A 106 7.53 11.16 1.23
N ASN A 107 7.75 12.47 1.04
CA ASN A 107 8.96 13.05 0.45
C ASN A 107 9.27 12.42 -0.91
N SER A 108 8.24 12.31 -1.77
CA SER A 108 8.29 11.67 -3.08
C SER A 108 7.11 12.13 -3.93
N ASP A 109 7.23 12.08 -5.25
CA ASP A 109 6.11 12.35 -6.14
C ASP A 109 5.11 11.19 -6.10
N VAL A 110 3.86 11.50 -5.73
CA VAL A 110 2.77 10.54 -5.60
C VAL A 110 1.80 10.73 -6.76
N LYS A 111 1.39 9.63 -7.38
CA LYS A 111 0.37 9.66 -8.44
C LYS A 111 -1.00 9.38 -7.83
N ILE A 112 -2.00 10.18 -8.19
CA ILE A 112 -3.40 9.97 -7.80
C ILE A 112 -4.28 9.97 -9.04
N VAL A 113 -5.10 8.93 -9.18
CA VAL A 113 -6.07 8.77 -10.27
C VAL A 113 -7.44 8.59 -9.67
N ALA A 114 -8.40 9.42 -10.10
CA ALA A 114 -9.81 9.21 -9.78
C ALA A 114 -10.46 8.30 -10.82
N LYS A 115 -11.11 7.24 -10.36
CA LYS A 115 -11.83 6.26 -11.16
C LYS A 115 -13.33 6.40 -10.90
N ASN A 116 -14.15 6.17 -11.92
CA ASN A 116 -15.60 6.26 -11.79
C ASN A 116 -16.22 4.95 -11.29
N SER A 117 -15.51 3.84 -11.40
CA SER A 117 -15.96 2.51 -11.02
C SER A 117 -14.88 1.80 -10.20
N PHE A 118 -15.34 0.84 -9.43
CA PHE A 118 -14.51 -0.13 -8.77
C PHE A 118 -14.06 -1.17 -9.81
N GLU A 119 -12.81 -1.12 -10.19
CA GLU A 119 -12.22 -2.19 -10.99
C GLU A 119 -11.65 -3.23 -10.04
N ASN A 120 -12.17 -4.43 -10.08
CA ASN A 120 -11.54 -5.57 -9.44
C ASN A 120 -10.14 -5.75 -10.03
N PHE A 121 -9.17 -6.07 -9.17
CA PHE A 121 -7.86 -6.48 -9.64
C PHE A 121 -8.05 -7.69 -10.57
N ASP A 122 -7.80 -7.50 -11.86
CA ASP A 122 -7.98 -8.57 -12.83
C ASP A 122 -6.82 -9.56 -12.74
N ILE A 123 -7.05 -10.59 -11.95
CA ILE A 123 -6.15 -11.74 -11.84
C ILE A 123 -5.88 -12.38 -13.21
N ASN A 124 -6.81 -12.27 -14.16
CA ASN A 124 -6.69 -12.87 -15.49
C ASN A 124 -5.52 -12.28 -16.29
N ILE A 125 -5.07 -11.06 -15.97
CA ILE A 125 -3.84 -10.50 -16.56
C ILE A 125 -2.63 -11.40 -16.29
N PHE A 126 -2.63 -12.12 -15.17
CA PHE A 126 -1.52 -12.98 -14.74
C PHE A 126 -1.78 -14.47 -15.00
N THR A 127 -3.03 -14.94 -15.02
CA THR A 127 -3.35 -16.37 -15.10
C THR A 127 -2.95 -17.04 -16.41
N ASN A 128 -2.77 -16.28 -17.48
CA ASN A 128 -2.35 -16.79 -18.79
C ASN A 128 -0.82 -16.71 -19.01
N LYS A 129 -0.04 -16.34 -17.98
CA LYS A 129 1.42 -16.27 -18.07
C LYS A 129 2.03 -17.52 -17.42
N SER A 130 2.90 -18.19 -18.13
CA SER A 130 3.80 -19.20 -17.54
C SER A 130 4.63 -18.53 -16.44
N GLY A 131 4.88 -19.24 -15.34
CA GLY A 131 5.70 -18.71 -14.24
C GLY A 131 4.93 -17.98 -13.13
N LEU A 132 3.59 -17.88 -13.20
CA LEU A 132 2.80 -17.32 -12.11
C LEU A 132 2.63 -18.32 -10.97
N LEU A 133 3.05 -17.94 -9.77
CA LEU A 133 2.73 -18.61 -8.53
C LEU A 133 1.74 -17.79 -7.72
N ILE A 134 0.74 -18.48 -7.16
CA ILE A 134 -0.27 -17.86 -6.31
C ILE A 134 -0.24 -18.53 -4.95
N TYR A 135 0.02 -17.76 -3.89
CA TYR A 135 -0.10 -18.21 -2.51
C TYR A 135 -1.29 -17.51 -1.86
N LYS A 136 -2.34 -18.28 -1.56
CA LYS A 136 -3.57 -17.78 -0.93
C LYS A 136 -3.48 -17.86 0.58
N GLY A 137 -4.02 -16.84 1.26
CA GLY A 137 -4.09 -16.81 2.72
C GLY A 137 -2.73 -16.53 3.38
N PHE A 138 -1.89 -15.72 2.74
CA PHE A 138 -0.72 -15.12 3.40
C PHE A 138 -1.19 -14.37 4.64
N ARG A 139 -0.44 -14.49 5.72
CA ARG A 139 -0.74 -13.84 6.99
C ARG A 139 0.53 -13.24 7.57
N SER A 140 0.40 -12.02 8.08
CA SER A 140 1.36 -11.37 8.97
C SER A 140 0.64 -10.79 10.19
N ILE A 141 1.36 -10.19 11.11
CA ILE A 141 0.81 -9.50 12.27
C ILE A 141 1.06 -8.00 12.13
N CYS A 142 0.02 -7.19 12.24
CA CYS A 142 0.20 -5.74 12.32
C CYS A 142 1.07 -5.39 13.55
N PRO A 143 2.21 -4.71 13.37
CA PRO A 143 3.15 -4.44 14.47
C PRO A 143 2.60 -3.45 15.50
N VAL A 144 1.46 -2.82 15.22
CA VAL A 144 0.85 -1.80 16.08
C VAL A 144 -0.34 -2.36 16.85
N THR A 145 -1.24 -3.08 16.17
CA THR A 145 -2.48 -3.59 16.78
C THR A 145 -2.37 -5.03 17.25
N SER A 146 -1.30 -5.74 16.86
CA SER A 146 -1.12 -7.18 17.07
C SER A 146 -2.24 -8.03 16.44
N GLN A 147 -3.03 -7.44 15.54
CA GLN A 147 -4.07 -8.16 14.80
C GLN A 147 -3.48 -8.79 13.53
N PRO A 148 -4.04 -9.92 13.08
CA PRO A 148 -3.60 -10.54 11.84
C PRO A 148 -4.06 -9.72 10.63
N ASP A 149 -3.13 -9.53 9.70
CA ASP A 149 -3.39 -9.00 8.36
C ASP A 149 -3.30 -10.15 7.36
N TRP A 150 -4.28 -10.24 6.46
CA TRP A 150 -4.39 -11.31 5.47
C TRP A 150 -4.32 -10.78 4.06
N GLY A 151 -3.70 -11.56 3.17
CA GLY A 151 -3.62 -11.24 1.75
C GLY A 151 -3.36 -12.45 0.88
N ASN A 152 -3.30 -12.23 -0.42
CA ASN A 152 -2.81 -13.21 -1.39
C ASN A 152 -1.52 -12.68 -2.00
N ILE A 153 -0.56 -13.55 -2.21
CA ILE A 153 0.71 -13.23 -2.85
C ILE A 153 0.70 -13.80 -4.26
N TYR A 154 0.94 -12.92 -5.22
CA TYR A 154 1.10 -13.26 -6.63
C TYR A 154 2.57 -13.02 -6.99
N ILE A 155 3.25 -14.07 -7.43
CA ILE A 155 4.67 -14.04 -7.79
C ILE A 155 4.75 -14.39 -9.27
N TYR A 156 5.21 -13.44 -10.06
CA TYR A 156 5.50 -13.67 -11.47
C TYR A 156 7.00 -13.57 -11.69
N SER A 157 7.57 -14.59 -12.30
CA SER A 157 8.99 -14.62 -12.66
C SER A 157 9.17 -14.96 -14.13
N SER A 158 10.20 -14.38 -14.74
CA SER A 158 10.60 -14.73 -16.10
C SER A 158 11.30 -16.12 -16.18
N THR A 159 11.61 -16.71 -15.04
CA THR A 159 12.26 -18.03 -14.96
C THR A 159 11.33 -19.07 -14.35
N ASP A 160 11.35 -20.29 -14.88
CA ASP A 160 10.56 -21.43 -14.36
C ASP A 160 11.23 -22.14 -13.18
N ASN A 161 12.40 -21.69 -12.74
CA ASN A 161 13.23 -22.34 -11.72
C ASN A 161 12.82 -22.03 -10.27
N LEU A 162 11.68 -21.45 -10.05
CA LEU A 162 11.20 -21.16 -8.69
C LEU A 162 10.77 -22.46 -7.98
N ASN A 163 11.43 -22.81 -6.89
CA ASN A 163 10.99 -23.91 -6.03
C ASN A 163 9.76 -23.50 -5.23
N LYS A 164 8.61 -24.02 -5.64
CA LYS A 164 7.31 -23.70 -5.00
C LYS A 164 7.26 -24.06 -3.52
N LYS A 165 7.93 -25.16 -3.13
CA LYS A 165 7.96 -25.62 -1.74
C LYS A 165 8.75 -24.64 -0.87
N ASP A 166 9.95 -24.25 -1.27
CA ASP A 166 10.80 -23.34 -0.51
C ASP A 166 10.14 -21.97 -0.35
N ILE A 167 9.49 -21.48 -1.41
CA ILE A 167 8.71 -20.23 -1.37
C ILE A 167 7.54 -20.37 -0.40
N SER A 168 6.79 -21.46 -0.47
CA SER A 168 5.65 -21.69 0.43
C SER A 168 6.09 -21.80 1.89
N ASP A 169 7.17 -22.49 2.17
CA ASP A 169 7.73 -22.63 3.51
C ASP A 169 8.20 -21.27 4.06
N PHE A 170 8.84 -20.45 3.21
CA PHE A 170 9.23 -19.10 3.59
C PHE A 170 8.02 -18.21 3.87
N LEU A 171 7.01 -18.20 2.99
CA LEU A 171 5.77 -17.44 3.21
C LEU A 171 5.04 -17.87 4.48
N PHE A 172 5.04 -19.18 4.76
CA PHE A 172 4.48 -19.72 5.99
C PHE A 172 5.25 -19.26 7.23
N SER A 173 6.57 -19.15 7.15
CA SER A 173 7.41 -18.68 8.26
C SER A 173 7.07 -17.25 8.71
N LEU A 174 6.52 -16.43 7.80
CA LEU A 174 6.10 -15.07 8.10
C LEU A 174 4.74 -14.97 8.82
N ARG A 175 4.07 -16.10 9.06
CA ARG A 175 2.70 -16.14 9.61
C ARG A 175 2.54 -15.41 10.94
N ASN A 176 3.56 -15.37 11.75
CA ASN A 176 3.59 -14.67 13.04
C ASN A 176 4.58 -13.49 13.05
N HIS A 177 5.06 -13.10 11.85
CA HIS A 177 5.98 -11.97 11.74
C HIS A 177 5.23 -10.65 11.92
N GLY A 178 5.73 -9.82 12.84
CA GLY A 178 5.24 -8.46 13.06
C GLY A 178 5.84 -7.51 12.02
N GLY A 179 5.05 -7.15 11.00
CA GLY A 179 5.48 -6.23 9.94
C GLY A 179 4.31 -5.73 9.14
N PHE A 180 4.39 -4.48 8.67
CA PHE A 180 3.42 -3.98 7.70
C PHE A 180 3.51 -4.79 6.39
N HIS A 181 2.40 -4.91 5.67
CA HIS A 181 2.34 -5.68 4.41
C HIS A 181 3.38 -5.21 3.39
N GLU A 182 3.62 -3.90 3.31
CA GLU A 182 4.64 -3.31 2.43
C GLU A 182 6.04 -3.87 2.74
N ASN A 183 6.39 -3.99 4.01
CA ASN A 183 7.67 -4.58 4.42
C ASN A 183 7.71 -6.10 4.17
N CYS A 184 6.59 -6.79 4.39
CA CYS A 184 6.50 -8.22 4.10
C CYS A 184 6.74 -8.49 2.61
N ILE A 185 6.14 -7.71 1.72
CA ILE A 185 6.32 -7.85 0.26
C ILE A 185 7.77 -7.59 -0.14
N GLU A 186 8.40 -6.56 0.39
CA GLU A 186 9.82 -6.28 0.14
C GLU A 186 10.71 -7.44 0.59
N LYS A 187 10.44 -8.01 1.77
CA LYS A 187 11.17 -9.17 2.30
C LYS A 187 10.98 -10.43 1.45
N ILE A 188 9.75 -10.69 1.00
CA ILE A 188 9.44 -11.79 0.09
C ILE A 188 10.16 -11.63 -1.25
N PHE A 189 10.11 -10.44 -1.82
CA PHE A 189 10.81 -10.13 -3.07
C PHE A 189 12.32 -10.38 -2.97
N LEU A 190 12.95 -9.91 -1.90
CA LEU A 190 14.38 -10.11 -1.66
C LEU A 190 14.72 -11.58 -1.51
N TYR A 191 13.97 -12.31 -0.68
CA TYR A 191 14.19 -13.74 -0.48
C TYR A 191 14.18 -14.49 -1.81
N ILE A 192 13.16 -14.24 -2.64
CA ILE A 192 13.04 -14.91 -3.93
C ILE A 192 14.20 -14.53 -4.86
N LYS A 193 14.50 -13.22 -4.93
CA LYS A 193 15.56 -12.71 -5.81
C LYS A 193 16.94 -13.25 -5.45
N GLU A 194 17.25 -13.31 -4.17
CA GLU A 194 18.55 -13.79 -3.67
C GLU A 194 18.68 -15.31 -3.71
N THR A 195 17.60 -16.02 -3.30
CA THR A 195 17.63 -17.49 -3.21
C THR A 195 17.66 -18.15 -4.60
N PHE A 196 16.90 -17.60 -5.55
CA PHE A 196 16.73 -18.20 -6.87
C PHE A 196 17.48 -17.45 -7.99
N SER A 197 18.23 -16.39 -7.65
CA SER A 197 19.01 -15.57 -8.61
C SER A 197 18.17 -15.10 -9.80
N VAL A 198 16.96 -14.58 -9.51
CA VAL A 198 15.99 -14.19 -10.55
C VAL A 198 16.28 -12.76 -11.04
N ASP A 199 16.38 -12.56 -12.35
CA ASP A 199 16.61 -11.25 -12.95
C ASP A 199 15.35 -10.39 -12.93
N HIS A 200 14.21 -10.97 -13.29
CA HIS A 200 12.91 -10.29 -13.35
C HIS A 200 11.86 -11.01 -12.50
N LEU A 201 11.40 -10.30 -11.49
CA LEU A 201 10.42 -10.75 -10.53
C LEU A 201 9.32 -9.68 -10.37
#